data_8b3cdecc0baa8e771f2016474306c948
#
_entry.id   8b3cdecc0baa8e771f2016474306c948
#
_cell.length_a   1.000
_cell.length_b   1.000
_cell.length_c   1.000
_cell.angle_alpha   90.00
_cell.angle_beta   90.00
_cell.angle_gamma   90.00
#
_symmetry.space_group_name_H-M   'P 1'
#
loop_
_entity.id
_entity.type
_entity.pdbx_description
1 polymer ?
#
loop_
_entity_poly.entity_id
_entity_poly.type
_entity_poly.pdbx_seq_one_letter_code
_entity_poly.pdbx_strand_id
1 'polypeptide(L)'
;MRTVVANLRQAVGSWGFLLSLAGAAFIPLLSSVQGILAGFRSAELLSPGYHSDLIMGALSSDAMALALPILAALPYTASFIDDVKSGFIKEYLPRTTVPRYIAGKAVGCAVSGGLALALGIFIAYGFAALMFLPMEAYPKAGETVPNYFGNLLQTALMFFASGAFWSLTGMTFAALTDSKYMAYASPFVLFYLLIILYERYFDKLFVLYPREWLNPSSRWVFGRIGVAVLLIEFSLLMALAFAFAAKRRLERI
;
A
#
# COMPACT_ATOMS: atom_id res chain seq x y z
N MET A 1 19.18 3.71 -15.07
CA MET A 1 18.11 4.71 -14.84
C MET A 1 16.97 4.65 -15.86
N ARG A 2 17.22 4.59 -17.18
CA ARG A 2 16.14 4.58 -18.20
C ARG A 2 15.11 3.43 -18.05
N THR A 3 15.54 2.22 -17.68
CA THR A 3 14.64 1.06 -17.46
C THR A 3 13.69 1.26 -16.27
N VAL A 4 14.16 1.78 -15.16
CA VAL A 4 13.31 2.05 -13.97
C VAL A 4 12.25 3.10 -14.29
N VAL A 5 12.65 4.21 -14.93
CA VAL A 5 11.72 5.28 -15.33
C VAL A 5 10.66 4.77 -16.32
N ALA A 6 11.05 3.93 -17.28
CA ALA A 6 10.11 3.34 -18.23
C ALA A 6 9.08 2.44 -17.53
N ASN A 7 9.53 1.55 -16.62
CA ASN A 7 8.63 0.69 -15.86
C ASN A 7 7.70 1.49 -14.93
N LEU A 8 8.21 2.55 -14.27
CA LEU A 8 7.38 3.44 -13.45
C LEU A 8 6.31 4.16 -14.27
N ARG A 9 6.69 4.71 -15.44
CA ARG A 9 5.73 5.36 -16.33
C ARG A 9 4.65 4.38 -16.80
N GLN A 10 5.04 3.16 -17.14
CA GLN A 10 4.10 2.11 -17.53
C GLN A 10 3.17 1.73 -16.36
N ALA A 11 3.72 1.60 -15.15
CA ALA A 11 2.97 1.24 -13.96
C ALA A 11 1.93 2.32 -13.59
N VAL A 12 2.35 3.59 -13.53
CA VAL A 12 1.47 4.73 -13.18
C VAL A 12 0.41 4.98 -14.25
N GLY A 13 0.72 4.72 -15.53
CA GLY A 13 -0.24 4.82 -16.63
C GLY A 13 -1.17 3.61 -16.78
N SER A 14 -1.10 2.61 -15.90
CA SER A 14 -1.93 1.42 -15.97
C SER A 14 -3.32 1.62 -15.36
N TRP A 15 -4.33 0.92 -15.89
CA TRP A 15 -5.66 0.86 -15.28
C TRP A 15 -5.63 0.30 -13.86
N GLY A 16 -4.71 -0.64 -13.58
CA GLY A 16 -4.51 -1.18 -12.24
C GLY A 16 -4.09 -0.12 -11.22
N PHE A 17 -3.24 0.84 -11.62
CA PHE A 17 -2.85 1.95 -10.77
C PHE A 17 -4.03 2.88 -10.47
N LEU A 18 -4.82 3.22 -11.48
CA LEU A 18 -6.00 4.07 -11.31
C LEU A 18 -7.06 3.42 -10.43
N LEU A 19 -7.30 2.12 -10.61
CA LEU A 19 -8.22 1.35 -9.74
C LEU A 19 -7.72 1.26 -8.30
N SER A 20 -6.44 1.03 -8.10
CA SER A 20 -5.83 1.01 -6.77
C SER A 20 -5.94 2.37 -6.08
N LEU A 21 -5.61 3.44 -6.78
CA LEU A 21 -5.71 4.82 -6.30
C LEU A 21 -7.15 5.18 -5.94
N ALA A 22 -8.10 4.87 -6.83
CA ALA A 22 -9.52 5.11 -6.58
C ALA A 22 -10.01 4.30 -5.37
N GLY A 23 -9.66 3.01 -5.27
CA GLY A 23 -10.01 2.16 -4.13
C GLY A 23 -9.46 2.72 -2.82
N ALA A 24 -8.18 3.13 -2.80
CA ALA A 24 -7.54 3.71 -1.62
C ALA A 24 -8.16 5.08 -1.21
N ALA A 25 -8.76 5.80 -2.15
CA ALA A 25 -9.49 7.03 -1.85
C ALA A 25 -10.93 6.77 -1.38
N PHE A 26 -11.66 5.87 -2.07
CA PHE A 26 -13.08 5.67 -1.81
C PHE A 26 -13.37 4.78 -0.60
N ILE A 27 -12.55 3.76 -0.31
CA ILE A 27 -12.81 2.84 0.80
C ILE A 27 -12.82 3.56 2.16
N PRO A 28 -11.87 4.45 2.50
CA PRO A 28 -11.94 5.24 3.73
C PRO A 28 -13.18 6.11 3.79
N LEU A 29 -13.58 6.76 2.70
CA LEU A 29 -14.78 7.58 2.65
C LEU A 29 -16.06 6.75 2.85
N LEU A 30 -16.14 5.57 2.24
CA LEU A 30 -17.28 4.66 2.42
C LEU A 30 -17.35 4.12 3.86
N SER A 31 -16.21 3.76 4.47
CA SER A 31 -16.19 3.29 5.86
C SER A 31 -16.55 4.38 6.86
N SER A 32 -16.41 5.65 6.48
CA SER A 32 -16.75 6.84 7.30
C SER A 32 -18.14 7.40 7.04
N VAL A 33 -18.98 6.76 6.24
CA VAL A 33 -20.30 7.30 5.84
C VAL A 33 -21.15 7.73 7.04
N GLN A 34 -21.15 6.97 8.12
CA GLN A 34 -21.89 7.34 9.34
C GLN A 34 -21.36 8.63 9.97
N GLY A 35 -20.05 8.80 10.05
CA GLY A 35 -19.40 10.03 10.51
C GLY A 35 -19.70 11.20 9.57
N ILE A 36 -19.62 10.98 8.26
CA ILE A 36 -19.98 12.01 7.25
C ILE A 36 -21.42 12.49 7.45
N LEU A 37 -22.37 11.57 7.57
CA LEU A 37 -23.79 11.92 7.79
C LEU A 37 -24.01 12.61 9.14
N ALA A 38 -23.30 12.18 10.19
CA ALA A 38 -23.37 12.83 11.50
C ALA A 38 -22.83 14.27 11.45
N GLY A 39 -21.71 14.48 10.76
CA GLY A 39 -21.15 15.82 10.55
C GLY A 39 -22.10 16.78 9.85
N PHE A 40 -22.76 16.33 8.77
CA PHE A 40 -23.74 17.17 8.05
C PHE A 40 -25.05 17.43 8.82
N ARG A 41 -25.39 16.57 9.79
CA ARG A 41 -26.58 16.73 10.64
C ARG A 41 -26.32 17.56 11.89
N SER A 42 -25.08 17.86 12.19
CA SER A 42 -24.71 18.67 13.35
C SER A 42 -25.25 20.10 13.16
N ALA A 43 -26.01 20.57 14.15
CA ALA A 43 -26.45 21.97 14.20
C ALA A 43 -25.38 22.91 14.77
N GLU A 44 -24.35 22.35 15.41
CA GLU A 44 -23.23 23.08 16.01
C GLU A 44 -21.97 22.90 15.15
N LEU A 45 -21.01 23.82 15.33
CA LEU A 45 -19.71 23.69 14.71
C LEU A 45 -19.01 22.40 15.17
N LEU A 46 -18.41 21.68 14.24
CA LEU A 46 -17.68 20.46 14.51
C LEU A 46 -16.38 20.75 15.28
N SER A 47 -15.88 19.74 15.99
CA SER A 47 -14.61 19.85 16.71
C SER A 47 -13.45 20.17 15.73
N PRO A 48 -12.44 20.93 16.18
CA PRO A 48 -11.25 21.19 15.36
C PRO A 48 -10.58 19.89 14.95
N GLY A 49 -10.32 19.71 13.64
CA GLY A 49 -9.68 18.50 13.10
C GLY A 49 -10.62 17.32 12.85
N TYR A 50 -11.93 17.51 12.89
CA TYR A 50 -12.92 16.46 12.63
C TYR A 50 -12.65 15.70 11.32
N HIS A 51 -12.32 16.41 10.22
CA HIS A 51 -11.96 15.80 8.95
C HIS A 51 -10.77 14.84 9.06
N SER A 52 -9.79 15.19 9.89
CA SER A 52 -8.60 14.37 10.10
C SER A 52 -8.92 13.11 10.90
N ASP A 53 -9.65 13.26 12.01
CA ASP A 53 -10.03 12.14 12.86
C ASP A 53 -10.93 11.14 12.12
N LEU A 54 -11.84 11.64 11.29
CA LEU A 54 -12.72 10.85 10.44
C LEU A 54 -11.91 9.95 9.48
N ILE A 55 -10.93 10.51 8.78
CA ILE A 55 -10.11 9.73 7.84
C ILE A 55 -9.14 8.82 8.59
N MET A 56 -8.50 9.26 9.67
CA MET A 56 -7.60 8.41 10.45
C MET A 56 -8.33 7.21 11.07
N GLY A 57 -9.55 7.41 11.57
CA GLY A 57 -10.42 6.32 12.01
C GLY A 57 -10.75 5.34 10.89
N ALA A 58 -11.08 5.86 9.71
CA ALA A 58 -11.39 5.05 8.53
C ALA A 58 -10.20 4.22 8.03
N LEU A 59 -8.99 4.78 8.06
CA LEU A 59 -7.77 4.06 7.68
C LEU A 59 -7.43 2.91 8.63
N SER A 60 -7.89 3.00 9.88
CA SER A 60 -7.75 1.93 10.87
C SER A 60 -8.87 0.89 10.82
N SER A 61 -9.85 1.04 9.91
CA SER A 61 -11.00 0.14 9.77
C SER A 61 -10.62 -1.23 9.20
N ASP A 62 -11.41 -2.24 9.53
CA ASP A 62 -11.28 -3.59 8.95
C ASP A 62 -11.43 -3.57 7.43
N ALA A 63 -12.29 -2.71 6.89
CA ALA A 63 -12.49 -2.58 5.45
C ALA A 63 -11.20 -2.14 4.74
N MET A 64 -10.48 -1.17 5.30
CA MET A 64 -9.20 -0.72 4.73
C MET A 64 -8.10 -1.77 4.90
N ALA A 65 -8.05 -2.44 6.05
CA ALA A 65 -7.10 -3.53 6.29
C ALA A 65 -7.27 -4.68 5.29
N LEU A 66 -8.53 -5.05 4.98
CA LEU A 66 -8.88 -6.05 3.98
C LEU A 66 -8.51 -5.66 2.55
N ALA A 67 -8.79 -4.41 2.21
CA ALA A 67 -8.59 -3.90 0.85
C ALA A 67 -7.11 -3.69 0.51
N LEU A 68 -6.30 -3.34 1.49
CA LEU A 68 -4.90 -2.94 1.30
C LEU A 68 -4.08 -3.93 0.46
N PRO A 69 -4.00 -5.25 0.78
CA PRO A 69 -3.20 -6.18 -0.01
C PRO A 69 -3.74 -6.36 -1.43
N ILE A 70 -5.06 -6.24 -1.62
CA ILE A 70 -5.70 -6.31 -2.94
C ILE A 70 -5.32 -5.08 -3.76
N LEU A 71 -5.50 -3.88 -3.18
CA LEU A 71 -5.18 -2.63 -3.85
C LEU A 71 -3.69 -2.53 -4.19
N ALA A 72 -2.80 -2.93 -3.28
CA ALA A 72 -1.37 -2.95 -3.51
C ALA A 72 -0.97 -3.85 -4.69
N ALA A 73 -1.72 -4.93 -4.93
CA ALA A 73 -1.43 -5.88 -6.00
C ALA A 73 -1.86 -5.40 -7.40
N LEU A 74 -2.81 -4.45 -7.52
CA LEU A 74 -3.38 -4.06 -8.80
C LEU A 74 -2.42 -3.36 -9.77
N PRO A 75 -1.52 -2.44 -9.34
CA PRO A 75 -0.80 -1.57 -10.28
C PRO A 75 0.12 -2.30 -11.26
N TYR A 76 1.00 -3.17 -10.78
CA TYR A 76 2.10 -3.69 -11.62
C TYR A 76 2.56 -5.11 -11.31
N THR A 77 1.90 -5.83 -10.42
CA THR A 77 2.36 -7.16 -9.94
C THR A 77 2.41 -8.23 -11.03
N ALA A 78 1.50 -8.19 -12.01
CA ALA A 78 1.45 -9.14 -13.11
C ALA A 78 2.45 -8.84 -14.24
N SER A 79 3.07 -7.67 -14.26
CA SER A 79 3.84 -7.17 -15.40
C SER A 79 5.02 -8.05 -15.82
N PHE A 80 5.68 -8.74 -14.85
CA PHE A 80 6.76 -9.67 -15.18
C PHE A 80 6.23 -10.89 -15.93
N ILE A 81 5.13 -11.48 -15.46
CA ILE A 81 4.51 -12.65 -16.10
C ILE A 81 3.93 -12.29 -17.45
N ASP A 82 3.41 -11.08 -17.61
CA ASP A 82 2.94 -10.59 -18.92
C ASP A 82 4.05 -10.49 -19.93
N ASP A 83 5.21 -9.96 -19.54
CA ASP A 83 6.39 -9.90 -20.41
C ASP A 83 6.89 -11.30 -20.80
N VAL A 84 6.86 -12.26 -19.85
CA VAL A 84 7.25 -13.66 -20.13
C VAL A 84 6.29 -14.30 -21.12
N LYS A 85 4.97 -14.22 -20.87
CA LYS A 85 3.96 -14.91 -21.66
C LYS A 85 3.74 -14.30 -23.05
N SER A 86 3.94 -12.98 -23.18
CA SER A 86 3.85 -12.30 -24.49
C SER A 86 5.09 -12.50 -25.37
N GLY A 87 6.17 -13.08 -24.83
CA GLY A 87 7.43 -13.22 -25.56
C GLY A 87 8.27 -11.94 -25.64
N PHE A 88 7.77 -10.81 -25.07
CA PHE A 88 8.47 -9.52 -25.08
C PHE A 88 9.90 -9.61 -24.53
N ILE A 89 10.13 -10.50 -23.59
CA ILE A 89 11.46 -10.72 -22.99
C ILE A 89 12.50 -11.09 -24.03
N LYS A 90 12.18 -11.92 -25.03
CA LYS A 90 13.12 -12.35 -26.09
C LYS A 90 13.62 -11.19 -26.94
N GLU A 91 12.78 -10.18 -27.14
CA GLU A 91 13.14 -8.99 -27.92
C GLU A 91 13.85 -7.92 -27.07
N TYR A 92 13.54 -7.89 -25.77
CA TYR A 92 14.04 -6.85 -24.88
C TYR A 92 15.38 -7.19 -24.21
N LEU A 93 15.63 -8.45 -23.83
CA LEU A 93 16.87 -8.88 -23.17
C LEU A 93 18.15 -8.61 -23.99
N PRO A 94 18.18 -8.72 -25.33
CA PRO A 94 19.38 -8.35 -26.09
C PRO A 94 19.78 -6.88 -25.97
N ARG A 95 18.84 -6.02 -25.57
CA ARG A 95 19.05 -4.56 -25.44
C ARG A 95 19.35 -4.10 -24.00
N THR A 96 19.24 -5.00 -23.00
CA THR A 96 19.48 -4.69 -21.60
C THR A 96 20.08 -5.88 -20.86
N THR A 97 20.69 -5.62 -19.70
CA THR A 97 21.19 -6.71 -18.87
C THR A 97 20.08 -7.27 -17.98
N VAL A 98 20.09 -8.60 -17.76
CA VAL A 98 19.12 -9.30 -16.89
C VAL A 98 18.95 -8.62 -15.51
N PRO A 99 20.05 -8.26 -14.79
CA PRO A 99 19.90 -7.60 -13.49
C PRO A 99 19.21 -6.24 -13.56
N ARG A 100 19.47 -5.46 -14.61
CA ARG A 100 18.80 -4.14 -14.80
C ARG A 100 17.32 -4.29 -15.11
N TYR A 101 16.95 -5.31 -15.87
CA TYR A 101 15.56 -5.63 -16.14
C TYR A 101 14.82 -6.00 -14.85
N ILE A 102 15.37 -6.95 -14.07
CA ILE A 102 14.78 -7.43 -12.81
C ILE A 102 14.66 -6.28 -11.80
N ALA A 103 15.73 -5.51 -11.60
CA ALA A 103 15.68 -4.35 -10.70
C ALA A 103 14.65 -3.31 -11.14
N GLY A 104 14.54 -3.06 -12.46
CA GLY A 104 13.52 -2.15 -13.01
C GLY A 104 12.09 -2.60 -12.73
N LYS A 105 11.80 -3.90 -12.85
CA LYS A 105 10.50 -4.49 -12.54
C LYS A 105 10.21 -4.44 -11.04
N ALA A 106 11.17 -4.82 -10.18
CA ALA A 106 10.99 -4.80 -8.73
C ALA A 106 10.73 -3.38 -8.21
N VAL A 107 11.55 -2.42 -8.60
CA VAL A 107 11.37 -1.01 -8.20
C VAL A 107 10.07 -0.44 -8.75
N GLY A 108 9.76 -0.71 -10.02
CA GLY A 108 8.50 -0.28 -10.65
C GLY A 108 7.28 -0.80 -9.89
N CYS A 109 7.30 -2.08 -9.49
CA CYS A 109 6.23 -2.71 -8.73
C CYS A 109 6.10 -2.13 -7.32
N ALA A 110 7.19 -2.08 -6.55
CA ALA A 110 7.19 -1.56 -5.19
C ALA A 110 6.70 -0.10 -5.12
N VAL A 111 7.28 0.75 -5.97
CA VAL A 111 6.96 2.18 -5.96
C VAL A 111 5.53 2.43 -6.44
N SER A 112 5.05 1.73 -7.48
CA SER A 112 3.68 1.95 -7.95
C SER A 112 2.63 1.47 -6.96
N GLY A 113 2.82 0.30 -6.32
CA GLY A 113 1.92 -0.18 -5.28
C GLY A 113 1.86 0.73 -4.06
N GLY A 114 3.02 1.21 -3.60
CA GLY A 114 3.10 2.18 -2.50
C GLY A 114 2.50 3.54 -2.86
N LEU A 115 2.83 4.10 -4.03
CA LEU A 115 2.31 5.40 -4.47
C LEU A 115 0.79 5.40 -4.65
N ALA A 116 0.21 4.33 -5.23
CA ALA A 116 -1.23 4.26 -5.42
C ALA A 116 -1.99 4.38 -4.09
N LEU A 117 -1.53 3.66 -3.05
CA LEU A 117 -2.12 3.74 -1.72
C LEU A 117 -1.90 5.11 -1.06
N ALA A 118 -0.66 5.61 -1.05
CA ALA A 118 -0.34 6.89 -0.42
C ALA A 118 -1.11 8.06 -1.06
N LEU A 119 -1.13 8.13 -2.40
CA LEU A 119 -1.86 9.18 -3.12
C LEU A 119 -3.38 9.06 -2.93
N GLY A 120 -3.93 7.83 -2.89
CA GLY A 120 -5.35 7.60 -2.59
C GLY A 120 -5.75 8.14 -1.22
N ILE A 121 -4.90 7.95 -0.20
CA ILE A 121 -5.12 8.50 1.14
C ILE A 121 -5.11 10.05 1.12
N PHE A 122 -4.17 10.67 0.41
CA PHE A 122 -4.16 12.13 0.28
C PHE A 122 -5.41 12.66 -0.42
N ILE A 123 -5.92 11.93 -1.42
CA ILE A 123 -7.19 12.27 -2.09
C ILE A 123 -8.36 12.16 -1.11
N ALA A 124 -8.47 11.05 -0.36
CA ALA A 124 -9.53 10.87 0.65
C ALA A 124 -9.51 11.98 1.70
N TYR A 125 -8.33 12.30 2.21
CA TYR A 125 -8.14 13.38 3.17
C TYR A 125 -8.52 14.75 2.59
N GLY A 126 -8.10 15.04 1.36
CA GLY A 126 -8.46 16.27 0.65
C GLY A 126 -9.98 16.44 0.48
N PHE A 127 -10.67 15.36 0.12
CA PHE A 127 -12.14 15.36 0.05
C PHE A 127 -12.78 15.62 1.42
N ALA A 128 -12.33 14.95 2.48
CA ALA A 128 -12.86 15.18 3.82
C ALA A 128 -12.59 16.62 4.30
N ALA A 129 -11.40 17.14 4.03
CA ALA A 129 -11.05 18.52 4.36
C ALA A 129 -11.92 19.52 3.61
N LEU A 130 -12.14 19.36 2.31
CA LEU A 130 -13.02 20.21 1.52
C LEU A 130 -14.47 20.22 2.03
N MET A 131 -14.95 19.08 2.53
CA MET A 131 -16.31 18.95 3.06
C MET A 131 -16.47 19.59 4.44
N PHE A 132 -15.52 19.35 5.36
CA PHE A 132 -15.72 19.62 6.79
C PHE A 132 -14.93 20.81 7.33
N LEU A 133 -13.81 21.21 6.71
CA LEU A 133 -13.01 22.34 7.18
C LEU A 133 -13.85 23.65 7.36
N PRO A 134 -14.81 23.97 6.47
CA PRO A 134 -15.69 25.14 6.66
C PRO A 134 -16.67 25.01 7.83
N MET A 135 -16.92 23.78 8.31
CA MET A 135 -17.87 23.47 9.38
C MET A 135 -17.16 23.27 10.75
N GLU A 136 -15.84 23.28 10.77
CA GLU A 136 -15.06 23.08 11.99
C GLU A 136 -14.91 24.37 12.80
N ALA A 137 -14.97 24.24 14.13
CA ALA A 137 -14.68 25.35 15.04
C ALA A 137 -13.19 25.69 15.02
N TYR A 138 -12.86 26.97 15.20
CA TYR A 138 -11.47 27.35 15.42
C TYR A 138 -10.97 26.85 16.78
N PRO A 139 -9.72 26.40 16.89
CA PRO A 139 -9.13 25.99 18.16
C PRO A 139 -9.20 27.14 19.17
N LYS A 140 -9.56 26.85 20.40
CA LYS A 140 -9.59 27.85 21.46
C LYS A 140 -8.18 28.30 21.84
N ALA A 141 -8.04 29.54 22.28
CA ALA A 141 -6.76 30.08 22.73
C ALA A 141 -6.20 29.22 23.89
N GLY A 142 -5.02 28.62 23.67
CA GLY A 142 -4.36 27.73 24.65
C GLY A 142 -4.56 26.22 24.38
N GLU A 143 -5.38 25.80 23.43
CA GLU A 143 -5.45 24.41 23.00
C GLU A 143 -4.24 24.06 22.13
N THR A 144 -3.57 22.95 22.44
CA THR A 144 -2.53 22.40 21.59
C THR A 144 -3.17 21.74 20.36
N VAL A 145 -3.02 22.38 19.20
CA VAL A 145 -3.53 21.80 17.94
C VAL A 145 -2.62 20.65 17.51
N PRO A 146 -3.16 19.43 17.33
CA PRO A 146 -2.38 18.32 16.79
C PRO A 146 -1.85 18.65 15.38
N ASN A 147 -0.66 18.16 15.07
CA ASN A 147 -0.12 18.29 13.71
C ASN A 147 -0.82 17.31 12.76
N TYR A 148 -2.04 17.67 12.32
CA TYR A 148 -2.87 16.82 11.45
C TYR A 148 -2.15 16.41 10.17
N PHE A 149 -1.46 17.34 9.52
CA PHE A 149 -0.72 17.04 8.29
C PHE A 149 0.48 16.13 8.55
N GLY A 150 1.20 16.32 9.65
CA GLY A 150 2.30 15.44 10.04
C GLY A 150 1.84 14.01 10.30
N ASN A 151 0.70 13.84 10.97
CA ASN A 151 0.08 12.54 11.21
C ASN A 151 -0.38 11.87 9.90
N LEU A 152 -0.98 12.64 8.99
CA LEU A 152 -1.37 12.16 7.67
C LEU A 152 -0.16 11.67 6.87
N LEU A 153 0.90 12.48 6.82
CA LEU A 153 2.12 12.12 6.10
C LEU A 153 2.76 10.85 6.64
N GLN A 154 2.86 10.72 7.97
CA GLN A 154 3.39 9.50 8.60
C GLN A 154 2.53 8.28 8.26
N THR A 155 1.22 8.40 8.31
CA THR A 155 0.30 7.31 7.96
C THR A 155 0.42 6.96 6.47
N ALA A 156 0.45 7.95 5.58
CA ALA A 156 0.63 7.71 4.15
C ALA A 156 1.97 7.02 3.83
N LEU A 157 3.05 7.33 4.56
CA LEU A 157 4.33 6.65 4.44
C LEU A 157 4.26 5.18 4.91
N MET A 158 3.50 4.87 5.98
CA MET A 158 3.26 3.48 6.40
C MET A 158 2.50 2.70 5.33
N PHE A 159 1.46 3.29 4.77
CA PHE A 159 0.71 2.68 3.67
C PHE A 159 1.55 2.52 2.41
N PHE A 160 2.42 3.48 2.10
CA PHE A 160 3.39 3.35 1.01
C PHE A 160 4.32 2.15 1.22
N ALA A 161 4.94 2.03 2.39
CA ALA A 161 5.86 0.93 2.71
C ALA A 161 5.13 -0.43 2.68
N SER A 162 3.92 -0.49 3.26
CA SER A 162 3.07 -1.68 3.23
C SER A 162 2.66 -2.05 1.80
N GLY A 163 2.26 -1.07 0.99
CA GLY A 163 1.92 -1.26 -0.42
C GLY A 163 3.10 -1.77 -1.26
N ALA A 164 4.30 -1.24 -1.01
CA ALA A 164 5.52 -1.72 -1.66
C ALA A 164 5.81 -3.19 -1.33
N PHE A 165 5.67 -3.58 -0.06
CA PHE A 165 5.85 -4.96 0.38
C PHE A 165 4.83 -5.91 -0.27
N TRP A 166 3.53 -5.58 -0.19
CA TRP A 166 2.48 -6.46 -0.72
C TRP A 166 2.52 -6.58 -2.24
N SER A 167 2.85 -5.52 -2.96
CA SER A 167 3.01 -5.60 -4.42
C SER A 167 4.22 -6.45 -4.81
N LEU A 168 5.37 -6.32 -4.13
CA LEU A 168 6.53 -7.20 -4.35
C LEU A 168 6.20 -8.66 -4.04
N THR A 169 5.44 -8.91 -2.98
CA THR A 169 4.95 -10.25 -2.64
C THR A 169 4.15 -10.84 -3.79
N GLY A 170 3.17 -10.12 -4.33
CA GLY A 170 2.38 -10.56 -5.48
C GLY A 170 3.25 -10.87 -6.71
N MET A 171 4.17 -9.99 -7.06
CA MET A 171 5.09 -10.20 -8.19
C MET A 171 5.99 -11.41 -7.98
N THR A 172 6.48 -11.64 -6.77
CA THR A 172 7.34 -12.77 -6.42
C THR A 172 6.60 -14.09 -6.59
N PHE A 173 5.41 -14.21 -6.01
CA PHE A 173 4.59 -15.41 -6.15
C PHE A 173 4.16 -15.66 -7.60
N ALA A 174 3.86 -14.61 -8.35
CA ALA A 174 3.58 -14.73 -9.78
C ALA A 174 4.79 -15.31 -10.55
N ALA A 175 6.00 -14.84 -10.26
CA ALA A 175 7.21 -15.34 -10.87
C ALA A 175 7.51 -16.81 -10.51
N LEU A 176 7.22 -17.23 -9.26
CA LEU A 176 7.41 -18.60 -8.79
C LEU A 176 6.42 -19.59 -9.40
N THR A 177 5.15 -19.18 -9.54
CA THR A 177 4.04 -20.07 -9.93
C THR A 177 3.67 -20.00 -11.41
N ASP A 178 4.25 -19.08 -12.17
CA ASP A 178 3.88 -18.79 -13.58
C ASP A 178 2.42 -18.39 -13.79
N SER A 179 1.82 -17.75 -12.79
CA SER A 179 0.40 -17.46 -12.82
C SER A 179 0.11 -15.99 -12.52
N LYS A 180 -0.64 -15.33 -13.43
CA LYS A 180 -1.18 -13.99 -13.18
C LYS A 180 -2.16 -13.97 -12.01
N TYR A 181 -2.90 -15.04 -11.79
CA TYR A 181 -3.83 -15.13 -10.66
C TYR A 181 -3.11 -15.04 -9.33
N MET A 182 -1.92 -15.63 -9.24
CA MET A 182 -1.10 -15.54 -8.03
C MET A 182 -0.53 -14.14 -7.79
N ALA A 183 -0.35 -13.33 -8.84
CA ALA A 183 0.03 -11.93 -8.68
C ALA A 183 -0.99 -11.16 -7.82
N TYR A 184 -2.26 -11.40 -8.02
CA TYR A 184 -3.34 -10.70 -7.33
C TYR A 184 -3.81 -11.41 -6.04
N ALA A 185 -3.83 -12.75 -6.06
CA ALA A 185 -4.36 -13.51 -4.93
C ALA A 185 -3.37 -13.67 -3.78
N SER A 186 -2.07 -13.84 -4.07
CA SER A 186 -1.09 -14.17 -3.03
C SER A 186 -0.91 -13.11 -1.95
N PRO A 187 -0.93 -11.79 -2.21
CA PRO A 187 -0.86 -10.78 -1.16
C PRO A 187 -2.03 -10.90 -0.18
N PHE A 188 -3.23 -11.10 -0.69
CA PHE A 188 -4.44 -11.26 0.12
C PHE A 188 -4.40 -12.56 0.94
N VAL A 189 -4.08 -13.67 0.30
CA VAL A 189 -3.99 -14.98 0.99
C VAL A 189 -2.93 -14.95 2.10
N LEU A 190 -1.75 -14.38 1.81
CA LEU A 190 -0.68 -14.29 2.80
C LEU A 190 -1.04 -13.34 3.95
N PHE A 191 -1.70 -12.21 3.65
CA PHE A 191 -2.18 -11.28 4.67
C PHE A 191 -3.10 -11.97 5.67
N TYR A 192 -4.09 -12.73 5.18
CA TYR A 192 -5.01 -13.48 6.03
C TYR A 192 -4.34 -14.62 6.76
N LEU A 193 -3.43 -15.33 6.09
CA LEU A 193 -2.66 -16.39 6.71
C LEU A 193 -1.89 -15.87 7.94
N LEU A 194 -1.23 -14.72 7.81
CA LEU A 194 -0.50 -14.10 8.91
C LEU A 194 -1.43 -13.66 10.07
N ILE A 195 -2.61 -13.15 9.76
CA ILE A 195 -3.63 -12.83 10.78
C ILE A 195 -4.05 -14.07 11.53
N ILE A 196 -4.43 -15.14 10.82
CA ILE A 196 -4.88 -16.41 11.44
C ILE A 196 -3.76 -17.04 12.27
N LEU A 197 -2.52 -17.02 11.76
CA LEU A 197 -1.38 -17.56 12.48
C LEU A 197 -1.13 -16.81 13.79
N TYR A 198 -1.22 -15.48 13.77
CA TYR A 198 -1.09 -14.67 14.97
C TYR A 198 -2.22 -14.91 15.96
N GLU A 199 -3.47 -14.81 15.52
CA GLU A 199 -4.64 -14.88 16.41
C GLU A 199 -4.88 -16.26 17.02
N ARG A 200 -4.45 -17.35 16.34
CA ARG A 200 -4.74 -18.73 16.78
C ARG A 200 -3.53 -19.49 17.32
N TYR A 201 -2.32 -19.16 16.86
CA TYR A 201 -1.16 -20.01 17.14
C TYR A 201 0.02 -19.26 17.78
N PHE A 202 0.25 -18.02 17.40
CA PHE A 202 1.49 -17.30 17.74
C PHE A 202 1.23 -15.88 18.24
N ASP A 203 0.44 -15.73 19.31
CA ASP A 203 0.09 -14.45 19.95
C ASP A 203 1.30 -13.59 20.37
N LYS A 204 2.46 -14.22 20.57
CA LYS A 204 3.72 -13.55 20.92
C LYS A 204 4.45 -12.94 19.72
N LEU A 205 4.15 -13.39 18.49
CA LEU A 205 4.81 -12.91 17.27
C LEU A 205 4.07 -11.72 16.65
N PHE A 206 3.77 -10.69 17.46
CA PHE A 206 3.08 -9.48 17.01
C PHE A 206 3.76 -8.76 15.83
N VAL A 207 5.06 -8.99 15.65
CA VAL A 207 5.86 -8.45 14.53
C VAL A 207 5.33 -8.93 13.18
N LEU A 208 4.78 -10.15 13.10
CA LEU A 208 4.21 -10.72 11.89
C LEU A 208 2.71 -10.40 11.70
N TYR A 209 2.12 -9.58 12.57
CA TYR A 209 0.71 -9.23 12.50
C TYR A 209 0.47 -8.02 11.60
N PRO A 210 -0.09 -8.18 10.39
CA PRO A 210 -0.15 -7.10 9.40
C PRO A 210 -0.98 -5.87 9.82
N ARG A 211 -1.92 -6.03 10.75
CA ARG A 211 -2.71 -4.91 11.28
C ARG A 211 -1.87 -3.96 12.12
N GLU A 212 -0.88 -4.47 12.86
CA GLU A 212 0.09 -3.66 13.61
C GLU A 212 1.00 -2.83 12.70
N TRP A 213 1.16 -3.21 11.44
CA TRP A 213 1.99 -2.44 10.50
C TRP A 213 1.36 -1.13 10.06
N LEU A 214 0.03 -1.03 10.14
CA LEU A 214 -0.71 0.19 9.79
C LEU A 214 -0.86 1.13 10.98
N ASN A 215 -1.14 0.56 12.14
CA ASN A 215 -1.34 1.31 13.38
C ASN A 215 -0.59 0.63 14.55
N PRO A 216 0.72 0.91 14.70
CA PRO A 216 1.56 0.26 15.68
C PRO A 216 1.08 0.50 17.11
N SER A 217 0.92 -0.58 17.88
CA SER A 217 0.64 -0.51 19.31
C SER A 217 1.86 -0.07 20.11
N SER A 218 1.67 0.20 21.40
CA SER A 218 2.75 0.54 22.35
C SER A 218 3.79 -0.57 22.56
N ARG A 219 3.56 -1.77 22.01
CA ARG A 219 4.51 -2.90 22.07
C ARG A 219 5.75 -2.69 21.20
N TRP A 220 5.67 -1.80 20.21
CA TRP A 220 6.80 -1.49 19.34
C TRP A 220 7.76 -0.52 20.02
N VAL A 221 8.98 -0.98 20.33
CA VAL A 221 10.02 -0.20 21.03
C VAL A 221 10.35 1.12 20.31
N PHE A 222 10.39 1.09 18.97
CA PHE A 222 10.63 2.27 18.12
C PHE A 222 9.35 2.79 17.44
N GLY A 223 8.18 2.36 17.90
CA GLY A 223 6.89 2.79 17.35
C GLY A 223 6.81 2.64 15.82
N ARG A 224 6.34 3.69 15.14
CA ARG A 224 6.19 3.70 13.67
C ARG A 224 7.50 3.52 12.91
N ILE A 225 8.63 4.00 13.45
CA ILE A 225 9.95 3.86 12.80
C ILE A 225 10.35 2.38 12.77
N GLY A 226 10.13 1.64 13.85
CA GLY A 226 10.42 0.20 13.90
C GLY A 226 9.64 -0.59 12.87
N VAL A 227 8.36 -0.28 12.68
CA VAL A 227 7.52 -0.88 11.64
C VAL A 227 8.01 -0.52 10.24
N ALA A 228 8.38 0.75 10.00
CA ALA A 228 8.89 1.17 8.70
C ALA A 228 10.18 0.41 8.32
N VAL A 229 11.11 0.25 9.27
CA VAL A 229 12.34 -0.53 9.06
C VAL A 229 12.00 -1.98 8.72
N LEU A 230 11.10 -2.60 9.48
CA LEU A 230 10.65 -3.98 9.21
C LEU A 230 10.05 -4.12 7.81
N LEU A 231 9.18 -3.21 7.39
CA LEU A 231 8.57 -3.25 6.06
C LEU A 231 9.59 -3.06 4.94
N ILE A 232 10.61 -2.24 5.17
CA ILE A 232 11.74 -2.08 4.22
C ILE A 232 12.53 -3.40 4.14
N GLU A 233 12.86 -4.02 5.27
CA GLU A 233 13.56 -5.31 5.30
C GLU A 233 12.77 -6.40 4.59
N PHE A 234 11.48 -6.51 4.87
CA PHE A 234 10.60 -7.47 4.19
C PHE A 234 10.48 -7.19 2.69
N SER A 235 10.40 -5.92 2.30
CA SER A 235 10.38 -5.53 0.88
C SER A 235 11.69 -5.91 0.18
N LEU A 236 12.83 -5.72 0.83
CA LEU A 236 14.13 -6.13 0.30
C LEU A 236 14.23 -7.66 0.17
N LEU A 237 13.76 -8.41 1.17
CA LEU A 237 13.71 -9.87 1.10
C LEU A 237 12.84 -10.35 -0.07
N MET A 238 11.65 -9.75 -0.26
CA MET A 238 10.78 -10.09 -1.39
C MET A 238 11.40 -9.69 -2.72
N ALA A 239 12.09 -8.56 -2.80
CA ALA A 239 12.81 -8.15 -4.02
C ALA A 239 13.95 -9.13 -4.37
N LEU A 240 14.70 -9.62 -3.36
CA LEU A 240 15.73 -10.65 -3.56
C LEU A 240 15.12 -11.99 -4.00
N ALA A 241 14.03 -12.42 -3.36
CA ALA A 241 13.30 -13.63 -3.74
C ALA A 241 12.76 -13.52 -5.18
N PHE A 242 12.19 -12.37 -5.53
CA PHE A 242 11.78 -12.08 -6.92
C PHE A 242 12.96 -12.15 -7.88
N ALA A 243 14.10 -11.54 -7.54
CA ALA A 243 15.29 -11.54 -8.39
C ALA A 243 15.79 -12.95 -8.65
N PHE A 244 15.81 -13.81 -7.63
CA PHE A 244 16.18 -15.21 -7.76
C PHE A 244 15.19 -15.99 -8.65
N ALA A 245 13.89 -15.85 -8.39
CA ALA A 245 12.85 -16.52 -9.18
C ALA A 245 12.87 -16.07 -10.64
N ALA A 246 12.95 -14.76 -10.89
CA ALA A 246 12.99 -14.18 -12.21
C ALA A 246 14.25 -14.60 -12.98
N LYS A 247 15.43 -14.56 -12.34
CA LYS A 247 16.69 -15.02 -12.97
C LYS A 247 16.59 -16.47 -13.40
N ARG A 248 16.21 -17.37 -12.48
CA ARG A 248 16.05 -18.81 -12.77
C ARG A 248 15.07 -19.07 -13.92
N ARG A 249 14.07 -18.22 -14.05
CA ARG A 249 13.09 -18.34 -15.10
C ARG A 249 13.61 -17.85 -16.46
N LEU A 250 14.32 -16.72 -16.47
CA LEU A 250 14.91 -16.15 -17.68
C LEU A 250 16.02 -17.04 -18.25
N GLU A 251 16.70 -17.83 -17.44
CA GLU A 251 17.71 -18.82 -17.88
C GLU A 251 17.09 -20.04 -18.58
N ARG A 252 15.77 -20.22 -18.49
CA ARG A 252 15.05 -21.35 -19.12
C ARG A 252 14.31 -20.97 -20.42
N ILE A 253 14.34 -19.69 -20.80
CA ILE A 253 13.71 -19.15 -22.00
C ILE A 253 14.76 -18.97 -23.11
#